data_0a6f5bfdd8a7dbf2b5fd2f6fb8042e6c
#
_entry.id   0a6f5bfdd8a7dbf2b5fd2f6fb8042e6c
#
_cell.length_a   1.000
_cell.length_b   1.000
_cell.length_c   1.000
_cell.angle_alpha   90.00
_cell.angle_beta   90.00
_cell.angle_gamma   90.00
#
_symmetry.space_group_name_H-M   'P 1'
#
loop_
_entity.id
_entity.type
_entity.pdbx_description
1 polymer ?
#
loop_
_entity_poly.entity_id
_entity_poly.type
_entity_poly.pdbx_seq_one_letter_code
_entity_poly.pdbx_strand_id
1 'polypeptide(L)'
;MRKILLAIMIVSGFLFAQNSPIDFETGGYGATWTWTVFENDNNPSLEIMTNPNIGGINSSATVAMFTALQAGQPWAGCESLHGADIGSFSFDSTNCIIKIMVWKDVISDVGIKFADATSAAQPEIKVANTLINQWEELTFDFSSRIGVYPVVKDQIVIFSDFDLAGRTQDNICYFDNISFSPSNSVGVDNISETLPQRFALEQNFPNPFNPVTTLRYDLPENGLVNITIYDMMGREVKTLINQIQDAGYRSVIWDATNDYGKPVSAGIYLYQIQVGEYMQTKKMVLLK
;
A
#
# COMPACT_ATOMS: atom_id res chain seq x y z
N MET A 1 55.93 -32.29 -9.12
CA MET A 1 54.99 -31.31 -8.57
C MET A 1 53.84 -31.09 -9.59
N ARG A 2 52.72 -31.75 -9.38
CA ARG A 2 51.50 -31.56 -10.21
C ARG A 2 50.72 -30.35 -9.71
N LYS A 3 50.58 -29.31 -10.52
CA LYS A 3 49.70 -28.14 -10.23
C LYS A 3 48.28 -28.56 -10.53
N ILE A 4 47.44 -28.63 -9.50
CA ILE A 4 46.02 -28.81 -9.64
C ILE A 4 45.44 -27.41 -9.94
N LEU A 5 44.92 -27.23 -11.16
CA LEU A 5 44.14 -26.05 -11.52
C LEU A 5 42.72 -26.27 -10.97
N LEU A 6 42.35 -25.51 -9.97
CA LEU A 6 40.97 -25.45 -9.47
C LEU A 6 40.16 -24.53 -10.41
N ALA A 7 39.34 -25.11 -11.27
CA ALA A 7 38.40 -24.35 -12.09
C ALA A 7 37.26 -23.90 -11.20
N ILE A 8 37.19 -22.62 -10.86
CA ILE A 8 36.01 -22.01 -10.24
C ILE A 8 34.98 -21.85 -11.35
N MET A 9 33.96 -22.73 -11.35
CA MET A 9 32.76 -22.52 -12.12
C MET A 9 31.99 -21.35 -11.50
N ILE A 10 32.08 -20.18 -12.12
CA ILE A 10 31.17 -19.08 -11.83
C ILE A 10 29.83 -19.47 -12.50
N VAL A 11 28.90 -19.99 -11.74
CA VAL A 11 27.50 -20.09 -12.16
C VAL A 11 26.97 -18.67 -12.14
N SER A 12 27.00 -17.99 -13.29
CA SER A 12 26.25 -16.75 -13.50
C SER A 12 24.77 -17.12 -13.46
N GLY A 13 24.14 -17.03 -12.29
CA GLY A 13 22.69 -17.03 -12.21
C GLY A 13 22.19 -15.84 -13.04
N PHE A 14 21.49 -16.12 -14.12
CA PHE A 14 20.68 -15.11 -14.79
C PHE A 14 19.59 -14.71 -13.79
N LEU A 15 19.77 -13.58 -13.12
CA LEU A 15 18.69 -12.86 -12.47
C LEU A 15 17.81 -12.37 -13.62
N PHE A 16 16.69 -13.04 -13.86
CA PHE A 16 15.66 -12.50 -14.72
C PHE A 16 15.18 -11.21 -14.07
N ALA A 17 15.21 -10.11 -14.83
CA ALA A 17 14.69 -8.85 -14.33
C ALA A 17 13.17 -9.00 -14.05
N GLN A 18 12.72 -8.39 -12.97
CA GLN A 18 11.31 -8.28 -12.64
C GLN A 18 10.56 -7.59 -13.78
N ASN A 19 9.49 -8.21 -14.26
CA ASN A 19 8.63 -7.67 -15.31
C ASN A 19 7.63 -6.67 -14.69
N SER A 20 7.91 -5.38 -14.83
CA SER A 20 7.14 -4.27 -14.25
C SER A 20 7.30 -3.01 -15.12
N PRO A 21 6.26 -2.12 -15.19
CA PRO A 21 4.94 -2.26 -14.58
C PRO A 21 4.08 -3.35 -15.24
N ILE A 22 3.11 -3.90 -14.50
CA ILE A 22 2.10 -4.79 -15.03
C ILE A 22 0.92 -3.89 -15.43
N ASP A 23 0.81 -3.57 -16.71
CA ASP A 23 -0.07 -2.51 -17.24
C ASP A 23 -1.18 -3.06 -18.14
N PHE A 24 -1.20 -4.37 -18.37
CA PHE A 24 -2.17 -5.08 -19.21
C PHE A 24 -2.30 -4.53 -20.64
N GLU A 25 -1.41 -3.65 -21.08
CA GLU A 25 -1.41 -3.07 -22.41
C GLU A 25 -0.79 -4.01 -23.46
N THR A 26 -1.15 -3.79 -24.72
CA THR A 26 -0.57 -4.55 -25.83
C THR A 26 0.93 -4.30 -25.93
N GLY A 27 1.71 -5.35 -25.69
CA GLY A 27 3.18 -5.28 -25.69
C GLY A 27 3.80 -4.91 -24.34
N GLY A 28 2.97 -4.61 -23.34
CA GLY A 28 3.35 -4.48 -21.94
C GLY A 28 3.29 -5.82 -21.19
N TYR A 29 3.27 -5.76 -19.88
CA TYR A 29 3.20 -6.94 -19.03
C TYR A 29 1.79 -7.19 -18.50
N GLY A 30 1.44 -8.44 -18.26
CA GLY A 30 0.17 -8.86 -17.68
C GLY A 30 -0.87 -9.33 -18.69
N ALA A 31 -0.99 -8.66 -19.85
CA ALA A 31 -2.02 -8.98 -20.85
C ALA A 31 -1.90 -10.38 -21.45
N THR A 32 -0.68 -10.88 -21.60
CA THR A 32 -0.40 -12.21 -22.18
C THR A 32 0.00 -13.25 -21.15
N TRP A 33 -0.05 -12.89 -19.86
CA TRP A 33 0.30 -13.79 -18.77
C TRP A 33 -0.77 -14.85 -18.54
N THR A 34 -0.36 -15.92 -17.88
CA THR A 34 -1.29 -16.97 -17.46
C THR A 34 -1.79 -16.66 -16.06
N TRP A 35 -3.03 -16.17 -15.99
CA TRP A 35 -3.68 -15.89 -14.72
C TRP A 35 -4.57 -17.06 -14.29
N THR A 36 -4.36 -17.55 -13.07
CA THR A 36 -5.21 -18.59 -12.46
C THR A 36 -6.10 -17.93 -11.41
N VAL A 37 -7.41 -18.07 -11.56
CA VAL A 37 -8.38 -17.67 -10.54
C VAL A 37 -8.61 -18.82 -9.57
N PHE A 38 -8.68 -18.52 -8.28
CA PHE A 38 -8.83 -19.51 -7.22
C PHE A 38 -9.86 -19.09 -6.16
N GLU A 39 -10.45 -20.07 -5.48
CA GLU A 39 -11.39 -19.89 -4.35
C GLU A 39 -12.62 -19.01 -4.68
N ASN A 40 -12.99 -18.92 -5.95
CA ASN A 40 -14.04 -18.06 -6.49
C ASN A 40 -15.18 -18.88 -7.11
N ASP A 41 -15.76 -19.81 -6.33
CA ASP A 41 -16.79 -20.77 -6.73
C ASP A 41 -16.36 -21.56 -7.98
N ASN A 42 -16.91 -21.24 -9.15
CA ASN A 42 -16.54 -21.91 -10.42
C ASN A 42 -15.28 -21.30 -11.07
N ASN A 43 -14.59 -20.39 -10.41
CA ASN A 43 -13.34 -19.73 -10.83
C ASN A 43 -13.41 -19.16 -12.28
N PRO A 44 -14.31 -18.21 -12.57
CA PRO A 44 -14.33 -17.57 -13.88
C PRO A 44 -12.97 -16.92 -14.16
N SER A 45 -12.49 -17.04 -15.40
CA SER A 45 -11.18 -16.53 -15.79
C SER A 45 -11.05 -15.03 -15.55
N LEU A 46 -9.85 -14.58 -15.19
CA LEU A 46 -9.53 -13.16 -15.24
C LEU A 46 -9.66 -12.66 -16.68
N GLU A 47 -10.37 -11.57 -16.89
CA GLU A 47 -10.56 -10.99 -18.23
C GLU A 47 -9.63 -9.81 -18.42
N ILE A 48 -8.90 -9.77 -19.54
CA ILE A 48 -8.16 -8.60 -20.00
C ILE A 48 -9.03 -7.94 -21.05
N MET A 49 -9.47 -6.72 -20.80
CA MET A 49 -10.48 -6.06 -21.60
C MET A 49 -10.21 -4.58 -21.79
N THR A 50 -10.91 -3.97 -22.75
CA THR A 50 -10.90 -2.52 -22.91
C THR A 50 -11.35 -1.85 -21.62
N ASN A 51 -10.60 -0.85 -21.16
CA ASN A 51 -10.92 -0.11 -19.96
C ASN A 51 -12.30 0.57 -20.10
N PRO A 52 -13.31 0.17 -19.32
CA PRO A 52 -14.66 0.74 -19.45
C PRO A 52 -14.77 2.12 -18.76
N ASN A 53 -13.76 2.53 -18.00
CA ASN A 53 -13.76 3.71 -17.15
C ASN A 53 -12.52 4.57 -17.37
N ILE A 54 -12.13 4.81 -18.64
CA ILE A 54 -10.98 5.66 -18.97
C ILE A 54 -11.19 7.06 -18.40
N GLY A 55 -10.23 7.53 -17.61
CA GLY A 55 -10.25 8.89 -17.07
C GLY A 55 -9.69 8.99 -15.64
N GLY A 56 -9.72 10.19 -15.09
CA GLY A 56 -9.10 10.44 -13.80
C GLY A 56 -7.60 10.14 -13.82
N ILE A 57 -7.17 9.28 -12.92
CA ILE A 57 -5.76 8.87 -12.80
C ILE A 57 -5.37 7.67 -13.69
N ASN A 58 -6.36 7.00 -14.33
CA ASN A 58 -6.09 5.86 -15.23
C ASN A 58 -6.54 6.17 -16.66
N SER A 59 -5.57 6.32 -17.57
CA SER A 59 -5.77 6.54 -18.98
C SER A 59 -5.46 5.31 -19.85
N SER A 60 -5.20 4.15 -19.24
CA SER A 60 -4.88 2.90 -19.94
C SER A 60 -6.01 2.48 -20.87
N ALA A 61 -5.65 1.90 -22.01
CA ALA A 61 -6.62 1.39 -22.98
C ALA A 61 -7.22 0.04 -22.53
N THR A 62 -6.43 -0.76 -21.81
CA THR A 62 -6.80 -2.10 -21.34
C THR A 62 -6.57 -2.24 -19.84
N VAL A 63 -7.37 -3.10 -19.20
CA VAL A 63 -7.31 -3.37 -17.76
C VAL A 63 -7.65 -4.84 -17.49
N ALA A 64 -7.29 -5.34 -16.32
CA ALA A 64 -7.78 -6.62 -15.82
C ALA A 64 -9.13 -6.44 -15.13
N MET A 65 -10.07 -7.36 -15.40
CA MET A 65 -11.36 -7.46 -14.70
C MET A 65 -11.44 -8.78 -13.93
N PHE A 66 -11.69 -8.68 -12.65
CA PHE A 66 -11.96 -9.81 -11.76
C PHE A 66 -13.40 -9.71 -11.25
N THR A 67 -14.19 -10.77 -11.47
CA THR A 67 -15.52 -10.89 -10.87
C THR A 67 -15.45 -11.69 -9.59
N ALA A 68 -15.55 -11.03 -8.45
CA ALA A 68 -15.60 -11.68 -7.14
C ALA A 68 -17.00 -12.20 -6.90
N LEU A 69 -17.21 -13.51 -7.09
CA LEU A 69 -18.54 -14.13 -6.98
C LEU A 69 -19.04 -14.13 -5.53
N GLN A 70 -20.33 -13.90 -5.33
CA GLN A 70 -21.00 -13.99 -4.02
C GLN A 70 -20.78 -15.36 -3.37
N ALA A 71 -20.81 -16.44 -4.17
CA ALA A 71 -20.61 -17.80 -3.70
C ALA A 71 -19.13 -18.16 -3.49
N GLY A 72 -18.20 -17.31 -3.94
CA GLY A 72 -16.76 -17.48 -3.74
C GLY A 72 -16.33 -17.22 -2.30
N GLN A 73 -15.12 -17.70 -1.95
CA GLN A 73 -14.56 -17.45 -0.63
C GLN A 73 -14.25 -15.94 -0.44
N PRO A 74 -14.29 -15.42 0.79
CA PRO A 74 -13.92 -14.05 1.11
C PRO A 74 -12.54 -13.63 0.61
N TRP A 75 -11.64 -14.60 0.43
CA TRP A 75 -10.27 -14.43 -0.07
C TRP A 75 -10.08 -14.96 -1.49
N ALA A 76 -11.14 -15.00 -2.31
CA ALA A 76 -11.03 -15.33 -3.72
C ALA A 76 -10.06 -14.36 -4.41
N GLY A 77 -9.25 -14.85 -5.34
CA GLY A 77 -8.22 -14.07 -5.98
C GLY A 77 -7.73 -14.64 -7.29
N CYS A 78 -6.71 -14.03 -7.82
CA CYS A 78 -5.98 -14.50 -9.00
C CYS A 78 -4.47 -14.45 -8.77
N GLU A 79 -3.75 -15.31 -9.49
CA GLU A 79 -2.29 -15.40 -9.41
C GLU A 79 -1.66 -15.58 -10.79
N SER A 80 -0.47 -15.01 -10.97
CA SER A 80 0.33 -15.20 -12.17
C SER A 80 1.01 -16.59 -12.19
N LEU A 81 1.49 -17.03 -13.35
CA LEU A 81 2.30 -18.24 -13.43
C LEU A 81 3.67 -18.02 -12.77
N HIS A 82 4.15 -19.03 -12.05
CA HIS A 82 5.48 -19.04 -11.45
C HIS A 82 6.59 -18.84 -12.49
N GLY A 83 7.54 -17.96 -12.21
CA GLY A 83 8.78 -17.75 -12.93
C GLY A 83 8.65 -17.13 -14.33
N ALA A 84 7.59 -17.45 -15.07
CA ALA A 84 7.44 -17.04 -16.46
C ALA A 84 6.90 -15.62 -16.63
N ASP A 85 5.98 -15.22 -15.76
CA ASP A 85 5.22 -13.97 -15.89
C ASP A 85 5.96 -12.80 -15.23
N ILE A 86 5.92 -12.70 -13.89
CA ILE A 86 6.55 -11.59 -13.17
C ILE A 86 8.08 -11.67 -13.15
N GLY A 87 8.65 -12.83 -13.49
CA GLY A 87 10.07 -13.10 -13.35
C GLY A 87 10.48 -13.38 -11.90
N SER A 88 11.77 -13.60 -11.67
CA SER A 88 12.28 -13.87 -10.32
C SER A 88 12.96 -12.63 -9.76
N PHE A 89 12.56 -12.22 -8.55
CA PHE A 89 13.09 -11.04 -7.88
C PHE A 89 13.13 -11.20 -6.35
N SER A 90 13.83 -10.30 -5.69
CA SER A 90 13.81 -10.15 -4.23
C SER A 90 13.45 -8.72 -3.88
N PHE A 91 12.74 -8.52 -2.76
CA PHE A 91 12.56 -7.18 -2.26
C PHE A 91 13.86 -6.59 -1.72
N ASP A 92 14.11 -5.36 -2.10
CA ASP A 92 15.14 -4.50 -1.54
C ASP A 92 14.60 -3.06 -1.39
N SER A 93 15.44 -2.12 -1.02
CA SER A 93 15.03 -0.73 -0.83
C SER A 93 14.57 -0.02 -2.12
N THR A 94 14.76 -0.61 -3.30
CA THR A 94 14.42 -0.01 -4.59
C THR A 94 13.11 -0.51 -5.20
N ASN A 95 12.49 -1.58 -4.64
CA ASN A 95 11.32 -2.22 -5.23
C ASN A 95 10.29 -2.73 -4.22
N CYS A 96 10.33 -2.25 -2.99
CA CYS A 96 9.47 -2.78 -1.91
C CYS A 96 8.16 -2.02 -1.69
N ILE A 97 7.91 -0.95 -2.42
CA ILE A 97 6.60 -0.28 -2.43
C ILE A 97 5.86 -0.68 -3.69
N ILE A 98 4.69 -1.30 -3.51
CA ILE A 98 3.86 -1.77 -4.60
C ILE A 98 2.65 -0.84 -4.71
N LYS A 99 2.38 -0.37 -5.92
CA LYS A 99 1.20 0.44 -6.22
C LYS A 99 0.34 -0.30 -7.22
N ILE A 100 -0.97 -0.20 -7.09
CA ILE A 100 -1.96 -0.77 -8.01
C ILE A 100 -3.11 0.21 -8.16
N MET A 101 -3.57 0.44 -9.39
CA MET A 101 -4.81 1.15 -9.63
C MET A 101 -5.98 0.17 -9.53
N VAL A 102 -7.01 0.58 -8.81
CA VAL A 102 -8.25 -0.20 -8.66
C VAL A 102 -9.47 0.65 -8.94
N TRP A 103 -10.49 0.02 -9.53
CA TRP A 103 -11.82 0.58 -9.67
C TRP A 103 -12.82 -0.46 -9.16
N LYS A 104 -13.62 -0.11 -8.17
CA LYS A 104 -14.56 -1.03 -7.52
C LYS A 104 -15.88 -0.32 -7.26
N ASP A 105 -16.95 -1.08 -7.21
CA ASP A 105 -18.30 -0.60 -6.85
C ASP A 105 -18.59 -0.76 -5.34
N VAL A 106 -17.66 -1.36 -4.60
CA VAL A 106 -17.75 -1.58 -3.14
C VAL A 106 -16.47 -1.16 -2.43
N ILE A 107 -16.56 -0.83 -1.15
CA ILE A 107 -15.41 -0.65 -0.27
C ILE A 107 -15.07 -1.99 0.37
N SER A 108 -13.88 -2.51 0.08
CA SER A 108 -13.34 -3.71 0.72
C SER A 108 -11.81 -3.73 0.58
N ASP A 109 -11.15 -4.63 1.29
CA ASP A 109 -9.70 -4.75 1.18
C ASP A 109 -9.28 -5.29 -0.20
N VAL A 110 -8.18 -4.75 -0.72
CA VAL A 110 -7.37 -5.37 -1.76
C VAL A 110 -6.16 -5.98 -1.08
N GLY A 111 -5.87 -7.24 -1.36
CA GLY A 111 -4.72 -7.96 -0.81
C GLY A 111 -3.68 -8.24 -1.87
N ILE A 112 -2.40 -8.12 -1.54
CA ILE A 112 -1.30 -8.55 -2.39
C ILE A 112 -0.34 -9.39 -1.57
N LYS A 113 0.11 -10.53 -2.12
CA LYS A 113 1.24 -11.30 -1.63
C LYS A 113 2.09 -11.82 -2.79
N PHE A 114 3.29 -12.27 -2.48
CA PHE A 114 4.21 -12.86 -3.45
C PHE A 114 4.69 -14.22 -2.95
N ALA A 115 4.74 -15.19 -3.85
CA ALA A 115 5.21 -16.54 -3.58
C ALA A 115 6.53 -16.84 -4.30
N ASP A 116 7.24 -17.85 -3.82
CA ASP A 116 8.38 -18.45 -4.51
C ASP A 116 7.97 -19.67 -5.35
N ALA A 117 8.91 -20.25 -6.09
CA ALA A 117 8.69 -21.41 -6.95
C ALA A 117 8.14 -22.67 -6.23
N THR A 118 8.12 -22.70 -4.91
CA THR A 118 7.53 -23.75 -4.09
C THR A 118 6.16 -23.37 -3.53
N SER A 119 5.61 -22.24 -3.96
CA SER A 119 4.39 -21.61 -3.43
C SER A 119 4.48 -21.18 -1.97
N ALA A 120 5.69 -21.09 -1.40
CA ALA A 120 5.86 -20.48 -0.09
C ALA A 120 5.70 -18.97 -0.19
N ALA A 121 4.96 -18.38 0.75
CA ALA A 121 4.66 -16.95 0.78
C ALA A 121 4.57 -16.43 2.21
N GLN A 122 4.83 -15.13 2.39
CA GLN A 122 4.38 -14.40 3.57
C GLN A 122 2.88 -14.09 3.44
N PRO A 123 2.16 -13.86 4.54
CA PRO A 123 0.78 -13.39 4.49
C PRO A 123 0.64 -12.13 3.61
N GLU A 124 -0.51 -11.99 2.98
CA GLU A 124 -0.84 -10.82 2.18
C GLU A 124 -0.79 -9.53 3.00
N ILE A 125 -0.43 -8.42 2.35
CA ILE A 125 -0.67 -7.07 2.87
C ILE A 125 -2.00 -6.62 2.28
N LYS A 126 -2.86 -6.02 3.09
CA LYS A 126 -4.19 -5.57 2.71
C LYS A 126 -4.32 -4.07 2.87
N VAL A 127 -4.95 -3.43 1.87
CA VAL A 127 -5.28 -2.01 1.86
C VAL A 127 -6.70 -1.87 1.31
N ALA A 128 -7.59 -1.22 2.07
CA ALA A 128 -8.93 -0.95 1.60
C ALA A 128 -8.94 0.19 0.57
N ASN A 129 -9.79 0.07 -0.48
CA ASN A 129 -10.13 1.22 -1.29
C ASN A 129 -11.01 2.19 -0.48
N THR A 130 -10.96 3.47 -0.83
CA THR A 130 -11.75 4.53 -0.18
C THR A 130 -12.77 5.15 -1.12
N LEU A 131 -12.61 4.95 -2.42
CA LEU A 131 -13.51 5.43 -3.47
C LEU A 131 -14.29 4.27 -4.09
N ILE A 132 -15.51 4.54 -4.54
CA ILE A 132 -16.32 3.62 -5.33
C ILE A 132 -16.62 4.26 -6.69
N ASN A 133 -16.69 3.43 -7.74
CA ASN A 133 -16.95 3.85 -9.11
C ASN A 133 -15.96 4.92 -9.63
N GLN A 134 -14.73 4.89 -9.13
CA GLN A 134 -13.63 5.76 -9.52
C GLN A 134 -12.31 4.99 -9.41
N TRP A 135 -11.35 5.33 -10.27
CA TRP A 135 -9.98 4.83 -10.14
C TRP A 135 -9.31 5.41 -8.91
N GLU A 136 -8.66 4.55 -8.13
CA GLU A 136 -7.88 4.88 -6.96
C GLU A 136 -6.56 4.13 -7.01
N GLU A 137 -5.45 4.77 -6.67
CA GLU A 137 -4.16 4.11 -6.50
C GLU A 137 -3.99 3.68 -5.05
N LEU A 138 -3.82 2.38 -4.84
CA LEU A 138 -3.52 1.81 -3.53
C LEU A 138 -2.02 1.53 -3.42
N THR A 139 -1.46 1.80 -2.24
CA THR A 139 -0.03 1.63 -1.96
C THR A 139 0.19 0.59 -0.87
N PHE A 140 1.05 -0.39 -1.13
CA PHE A 140 1.40 -1.50 -0.25
C PHE A 140 2.87 -1.44 0.11
N ASP A 141 3.18 -1.35 1.39
CA ASP A 141 4.55 -1.30 1.91
C ASP A 141 5.06 -2.70 2.28
N PHE A 142 5.93 -3.24 1.44
CA PHE A 142 6.63 -4.51 1.64
C PHE A 142 8.03 -4.35 2.24
N SER A 143 8.42 -3.17 2.73
CA SER A 143 9.77 -2.92 3.28
C SER A 143 10.11 -3.88 4.44
N SER A 144 9.12 -4.23 5.25
CA SER A 144 9.27 -5.23 6.32
C SER A 144 9.49 -6.66 5.83
N ARG A 145 9.37 -6.91 4.52
CA ARG A 145 9.58 -8.22 3.88
C ARG A 145 10.95 -8.35 3.20
N ILE A 146 11.78 -7.30 3.24
CA ILE A 146 13.15 -7.34 2.72
C ILE A 146 13.97 -8.38 3.48
N GLY A 147 14.56 -9.33 2.78
CA GLY A 147 15.35 -10.43 3.36
C GLY A 147 14.56 -11.49 4.15
N VAL A 148 13.22 -11.38 4.21
CA VAL A 148 12.36 -12.36 4.90
C VAL A 148 12.03 -13.53 3.96
N TYR A 149 12.07 -14.76 4.51
CA TYR A 149 11.72 -15.98 3.73
C TYR A 149 10.25 -15.97 3.30
N PRO A 150 9.93 -16.35 2.06
CA PRO A 150 10.84 -16.65 0.96
C PRO A 150 11.53 -15.37 0.44
N VAL A 151 12.86 -15.41 0.28
CA VAL A 151 13.64 -14.23 -0.16
C VAL A 151 13.41 -13.95 -1.64
N VAL A 152 13.53 -14.98 -2.48
CA VAL A 152 13.25 -14.88 -3.92
C VAL A 152 11.77 -15.15 -4.16
N LYS A 153 11.15 -14.34 -4.99
CA LYS A 153 9.74 -14.42 -5.38
C LYS A 153 9.66 -14.52 -6.89
N ASP A 154 8.66 -15.25 -7.40
CA ASP A 154 8.45 -15.44 -8.83
C ASP A 154 6.96 -15.49 -9.24
N GLN A 155 6.06 -15.18 -8.31
CA GLN A 155 4.63 -15.14 -8.52
C GLN A 155 4.00 -13.98 -7.74
N ILE A 156 3.06 -13.26 -8.36
CA ILE A 156 2.17 -12.31 -7.69
C ILE A 156 0.80 -12.92 -7.51
N VAL A 157 0.20 -12.69 -6.33
CA VAL A 157 -1.15 -13.12 -5.97
C VAL A 157 -1.95 -11.89 -5.54
N ILE A 158 -3.11 -11.69 -6.15
CA ILE A 158 -3.97 -10.52 -5.97
C ILE A 158 -5.34 -10.97 -5.49
N PHE A 159 -5.81 -10.38 -4.40
CA PHE A 159 -7.14 -10.53 -3.84
C PHE A 159 -7.88 -9.20 -4.06
N SER A 160 -8.61 -9.08 -5.17
CA SER A 160 -9.18 -7.80 -5.58
C SER A 160 -10.34 -7.34 -4.71
N ASP A 161 -10.97 -8.27 -3.97
CA ASP A 161 -12.12 -8.01 -3.11
C ASP A 161 -12.08 -8.94 -1.88
N PHE A 162 -11.18 -8.61 -0.95
CA PHE A 162 -11.01 -9.40 0.27
C PHE A 162 -12.00 -8.90 1.33
N ASP A 163 -13.06 -9.69 1.59
CA ASP A 163 -14.10 -9.34 2.56
C ASP A 163 -14.47 -10.54 3.44
N LEU A 164 -13.96 -10.57 4.67
CA LEU A 164 -14.25 -11.64 5.65
C LEU A 164 -15.70 -11.67 6.11
N ALA A 165 -16.47 -10.61 5.93
CA ALA A 165 -17.91 -10.61 6.21
C ALA A 165 -18.72 -11.36 5.15
N GLY A 166 -18.12 -11.60 3.99
CA GLY A 166 -18.72 -12.25 2.83
C GLY A 166 -19.50 -11.29 1.95
N ARG A 167 -19.56 -11.61 0.67
CA ARG A 167 -20.21 -10.79 -0.35
C ARG A 167 -21.72 -10.98 -0.33
N THR A 168 -22.47 -9.91 -0.54
CA THR A 168 -23.94 -9.95 -0.68
C THR A 168 -24.39 -10.03 -2.13
N GLN A 169 -23.46 -9.83 -3.09
CA GLN A 169 -23.65 -9.92 -4.53
C GLN A 169 -22.31 -10.23 -5.20
N ASP A 170 -22.33 -10.47 -6.50
CA ASP A 170 -21.09 -10.52 -7.30
C ASP A 170 -20.54 -9.09 -7.43
N ASN A 171 -19.24 -8.89 -7.11
CA ASN A 171 -18.59 -7.60 -7.21
C ASN A 171 -17.62 -7.60 -8.40
N ILE A 172 -17.65 -6.54 -9.20
CA ILE A 172 -16.72 -6.34 -10.32
C ILE A 172 -15.59 -5.44 -9.86
N CYS A 173 -14.36 -5.94 -9.98
CA CYS A 173 -13.15 -5.22 -9.64
C CYS A 173 -12.27 -5.10 -10.89
N TYR A 174 -11.99 -3.87 -11.32
CA TYR A 174 -10.94 -3.63 -12.31
C TYR A 174 -9.66 -3.28 -11.59
N PHE A 175 -8.54 -3.75 -12.11
CA PHE A 175 -7.23 -3.34 -11.61
C PHE A 175 -6.22 -3.21 -12.74
N ASP A 176 -5.18 -2.38 -12.51
CA ASP A 176 -4.25 -1.97 -13.53
C ASP A 176 -2.96 -1.38 -12.94
N ASN A 177 -1.95 -1.16 -13.78
CA ASN A 177 -0.74 -0.40 -13.46
C ASN A 177 -0.07 -0.82 -12.14
N ILE A 178 0.19 -2.13 -11.99
CA ILE A 178 0.92 -2.62 -10.82
C ILE A 178 2.40 -2.29 -10.99
N SER A 179 2.89 -1.40 -10.16
CA SER A 179 4.27 -0.90 -10.22
C SER A 179 5.03 -1.18 -8.92
N PHE A 180 6.36 -1.21 -9.04
CA PHE A 180 7.28 -1.43 -7.93
C PHE A 180 8.20 -0.22 -7.83
N SER A 181 8.42 0.26 -6.62
CA SER A 181 9.16 1.49 -6.39
C SER A 181 9.96 1.45 -5.08
N PRO A 182 10.93 2.34 -4.91
CA PRO A 182 11.76 2.41 -3.71
C PRO A 182 10.97 2.66 -2.43
N SER A 183 11.52 2.22 -1.30
CA SER A 183 10.95 2.47 0.05
C SER A 183 10.73 3.96 0.37
N ASN A 184 11.43 4.85 -0.33
CA ASN A 184 11.28 6.31 -0.19
C ASN A 184 10.18 6.87 -1.10
N SER A 185 9.53 6.04 -1.93
CA SER A 185 8.47 6.46 -2.85
C SER A 185 7.07 6.31 -2.26
N VAL A 186 6.90 6.44 -0.96
CA VAL A 186 5.59 6.69 -0.37
C VAL A 186 5.15 8.06 -0.88
N GLY A 187 4.53 8.09 -2.08
CA GLY A 187 3.93 9.29 -2.66
C GLY A 187 4.85 10.11 -3.57
N VAL A 188 5.61 9.50 -4.51
CA VAL A 188 6.14 10.24 -5.65
C VAL A 188 5.40 9.81 -6.91
N ASP A 189 4.17 10.25 -7.05
CA ASP A 189 3.63 10.51 -8.37
C ASP A 189 4.56 11.49 -9.07
N ASN A 190 4.80 11.31 -10.40
CA ASN A 190 5.44 12.29 -11.28
C ASN A 190 4.59 13.56 -11.46
N ILE A 191 4.11 14.11 -10.37
CA ILE A 191 3.99 15.51 -10.17
C ILE A 191 5.34 15.90 -9.58
N SER A 192 6.02 16.85 -10.15
CA SER A 192 7.06 17.62 -9.49
C SER A 192 6.50 18.02 -8.12
N GLU A 193 6.62 17.11 -7.13
CA GLU A 193 6.29 17.44 -5.75
C GLU A 193 7.34 18.46 -5.33
N THR A 194 6.99 19.69 -5.56
CA THR A 194 7.59 20.76 -4.80
C THR A 194 7.38 20.39 -3.34
N LEU A 195 8.46 20.18 -2.60
CA LEU A 195 8.43 20.09 -1.13
C LEU A 195 7.43 21.11 -0.60
N PRO A 196 6.69 20.82 0.47
CA PRO A 196 5.80 21.79 1.06
C PRO A 196 6.50 23.16 1.15
N GLN A 197 5.90 24.20 0.63
CA GLN A 197 6.51 25.54 0.61
C GLN A 197 6.48 26.20 2.00
N ARG A 198 5.74 25.62 2.94
CA ARG A 198 5.56 26.13 4.30
C ARG A 198 5.21 24.99 5.25
N PHE A 199 5.51 25.18 6.52
CA PHE A 199 4.98 24.34 7.58
C PHE A 199 3.46 24.44 7.62
N ALA A 200 2.76 23.34 7.77
CA ALA A 200 1.32 23.30 7.98
C ALA A 200 0.95 22.15 8.93
N LEU A 201 -0.12 22.35 9.69
CA LEU A 201 -0.79 21.31 10.46
C LEU A 201 -2.21 21.22 9.94
N GLU A 202 -2.61 20.10 9.38
CA GLU A 202 -3.95 19.90 8.84
C GLU A 202 -4.98 19.58 9.91
N GLN A 203 -6.28 19.74 9.60
CA GLN A 203 -7.34 19.27 10.48
C GLN A 203 -7.30 17.75 10.53
N ASN A 204 -7.33 17.19 11.75
CA ASN A 204 -7.36 15.73 11.93
C ASN A 204 -8.60 15.13 11.24
N PHE A 205 -8.42 13.95 10.67
CA PHE A 205 -9.52 13.23 10.02
C PHE A 205 -9.53 11.76 10.46
N PRO A 206 -10.72 11.24 10.82
CA PRO A 206 -12.01 11.92 10.99
C PRO A 206 -12.01 12.92 12.16
N ASN A 207 -12.91 13.91 12.15
CA ASN A 207 -13.21 14.80 13.26
C ASN A 207 -14.68 15.25 13.21
N PRO A 208 -15.56 14.85 14.14
CA PRO A 208 -15.26 14.02 15.33
C PRO A 208 -14.79 12.61 14.99
N PHE A 209 -14.05 11.95 15.92
CA PHE A 209 -13.46 10.63 15.70
C PHE A 209 -13.81 9.63 16.84
N ASN A 210 -13.64 8.31 16.58
CA ASN A 210 -13.91 7.24 17.55
C ASN A 210 -13.16 5.93 17.17
N PRO A 211 -12.23 5.42 17.94
CA PRO A 211 -11.31 6.18 18.83
C PRO A 211 -10.08 6.68 18.08
N VAL A 212 -9.96 6.43 16.76
CA VAL A 212 -8.75 6.66 15.97
C VAL A 212 -8.92 7.87 15.06
N THR A 213 -7.87 8.67 14.96
CA THR A 213 -7.79 9.79 14.01
C THR A 213 -6.38 9.99 13.49
N THR A 214 -6.25 10.54 12.28
CA THR A 214 -4.98 10.85 11.63
C THR A 214 -4.73 12.36 11.66
N LEU A 215 -3.54 12.75 12.11
CA LEU A 215 -3.03 14.11 12.04
C LEU A 215 -2.06 14.19 10.85
N ARG A 216 -2.28 15.12 9.92
CA ARG A 216 -1.40 15.40 8.77
C ARG A 216 -0.69 16.72 8.99
N TYR A 217 0.56 16.79 8.55
CA TYR A 217 1.38 17.99 8.66
C TYR A 217 2.44 18.03 7.57
N ASP A 218 2.89 19.25 7.24
CA ASP A 218 3.79 19.52 6.14
C ASP A 218 5.10 20.10 6.67
N LEU A 219 6.22 19.54 6.19
CA LEU A 219 7.58 19.96 6.55
C LEU A 219 8.30 20.45 5.29
N PRO A 220 8.56 21.76 5.12
CA PRO A 220 9.32 22.28 3.97
C PRO A 220 10.81 21.95 4.06
N GLU A 221 11.32 21.64 5.25
CA GLU A 221 12.72 21.30 5.52
C GLU A 221 12.83 20.25 6.62
N ASN A 222 13.99 19.61 6.72
CA ASN A 222 14.27 18.64 7.77
C ASN A 222 14.32 19.33 9.14
N GLY A 223 13.73 18.73 10.17
CA GLY A 223 13.70 19.34 11.49
C GLY A 223 13.30 18.40 12.62
N LEU A 224 13.58 18.83 13.86
CA LEU A 224 13.06 18.15 15.06
C LEU A 224 11.57 18.48 15.18
N VAL A 225 10.74 17.46 14.97
CA VAL A 225 9.29 17.56 15.06
C VAL A 225 8.84 17.10 16.43
N ASN A 226 8.07 17.93 17.13
CA ASN A 226 7.30 17.53 18.30
C ASN A 226 5.81 17.68 17.99
N ILE A 227 5.03 16.59 18.22
CA ILE A 227 3.56 16.63 18.16
C ILE A 227 3.02 16.10 19.47
N THR A 228 2.30 16.95 20.19
CA THR A 228 1.76 16.66 21.52
C THR A 228 0.26 16.91 21.57
N ILE A 229 -0.44 16.02 22.27
CA ILE A 229 -1.89 16.10 22.56
C ILE A 229 -2.06 16.71 23.94
N TYR A 230 -2.98 17.67 24.06
CA TYR A 230 -3.35 18.33 25.32
C TYR A 230 -4.85 18.21 25.59
N ASP A 231 -5.20 18.18 26.85
CA ASP A 231 -6.60 18.39 27.28
C ASP A 231 -6.98 19.88 27.28
N MET A 232 -8.25 20.17 27.57
CA MET A 232 -8.75 21.54 27.59
C MET A 232 -8.18 22.41 28.75
N MET A 233 -7.48 21.81 29.70
CA MET A 233 -6.76 22.51 30.79
C MET A 233 -5.29 22.76 30.42
N GLY A 234 -4.86 22.39 29.22
CA GLY A 234 -3.48 22.52 28.74
C GLY A 234 -2.52 21.48 29.32
N ARG A 235 -3.04 20.41 29.93
CA ARG A 235 -2.20 19.31 30.44
C ARG A 235 -1.87 18.37 29.28
N GLU A 236 -0.62 17.94 29.23
CA GLU A 236 -0.16 16.96 28.27
C GLU A 236 -0.87 15.60 28.49
N VAL A 237 -1.36 15.04 27.43
CA VAL A 237 -2.04 13.74 27.38
C VAL A 237 -1.14 12.69 26.75
N LYS A 238 -0.52 13.03 25.61
CA LYS A 238 0.37 12.13 24.89
C LYS A 238 1.30 12.89 23.96
N THR A 239 2.58 12.53 23.96
CA THR A 239 3.53 12.92 22.91
C THR A 239 3.50 11.87 21.80
N LEU A 240 3.03 12.24 20.62
CA LEU A 240 2.94 11.34 19.46
C LEU A 240 4.26 11.25 18.71
N ILE A 241 4.97 12.38 18.58
CA ILE A 241 6.25 12.48 17.85
C ILE A 241 7.19 13.40 18.65
N ASN A 242 8.44 12.98 18.78
CA ASN A 242 9.53 13.81 19.27
C ASN A 242 10.85 13.30 18.67
N GLN A 243 11.05 13.58 17.37
CA GLN A 243 12.22 13.10 16.62
C GLN A 243 12.51 13.97 15.40
N ILE A 244 13.73 13.86 14.88
CA ILE A 244 14.10 14.48 13.60
C ILE A 244 13.37 13.76 12.47
N GLN A 245 12.75 14.55 11.59
CA GLN A 245 12.09 14.06 10.37
C GLN A 245 12.56 14.84 9.15
N ASP A 246 12.59 14.16 8.01
CA ASP A 246 12.89 14.76 6.72
C ASP A 246 11.72 15.58 6.21
N ALA A 247 12.02 16.58 5.36
CA ALA A 247 11.03 17.37 4.63
C ALA A 247 10.01 16.49 3.90
N GLY A 248 8.80 16.98 3.72
CA GLY A 248 7.71 16.29 3.01
C GLY A 248 6.36 16.38 3.73
N TYR A 249 5.34 15.78 3.11
CA TYR A 249 4.02 15.60 3.69
C TYR A 249 4.03 14.40 4.65
N ARG A 250 3.58 14.58 5.88
CA ARG A 250 3.69 13.60 6.97
C ARG A 250 2.37 13.35 7.66
N SER A 251 2.26 12.22 8.33
CA SER A 251 1.09 11.91 9.15
C SER A 251 1.44 11.07 10.38
N VAL A 252 0.61 11.18 11.42
CA VAL A 252 0.66 10.33 12.61
C VAL A 252 -0.74 10.01 13.08
N ILE A 253 -0.93 8.82 13.62
CA ILE A 253 -2.21 8.33 14.14
C ILE A 253 -2.25 8.51 15.65
N TRP A 254 -3.41 8.95 16.17
CA TRP A 254 -3.74 8.91 17.58
C TRP A 254 -4.94 8.00 17.82
N ASP A 255 -4.77 7.08 18.76
CA ASP A 255 -5.72 6.02 19.14
C ASP A 255 -6.53 6.34 20.41
N ALA A 256 -6.60 7.61 20.79
CA ALA A 256 -7.24 8.10 22.02
C ALA A 256 -6.68 7.45 23.32
N THR A 257 -5.39 7.12 23.35
CA THR A 257 -4.68 6.71 24.57
C THR A 257 -3.74 7.80 25.05
N ASN A 258 -3.42 7.80 26.35
CA ASN A 258 -2.37 8.64 26.93
C ASN A 258 -0.99 7.96 26.85
N ASP A 259 0.06 8.61 27.33
CA ASP A 259 1.44 8.06 27.33
C ASP A 259 1.60 6.73 28.09
N TYR A 260 0.67 6.41 28.98
CA TYR A 260 0.64 5.13 29.69
C TYR A 260 -0.18 4.05 28.95
N GLY A 261 -0.63 4.32 27.71
CA GLY A 261 -1.46 3.41 26.93
C GLY A 261 -2.91 3.26 27.46
N LYS A 262 -3.37 4.15 28.35
CA LYS A 262 -4.73 4.10 28.90
C LYS A 262 -5.67 4.96 28.05
N PRO A 263 -6.88 4.45 27.68
CA PRO A 263 -7.88 5.25 26.99
C PRO A 263 -8.22 6.53 27.74
N VAL A 264 -8.40 7.62 27.01
CA VAL A 264 -8.85 8.89 27.55
C VAL A 264 -10.35 9.07 27.40
N SER A 265 -10.96 10.01 28.13
CA SER A 265 -12.41 10.25 28.11
C SER A 265 -12.81 10.95 26.82
N ALA A 266 -14.06 10.71 26.37
CA ALA A 266 -14.67 11.52 25.33
C ALA A 266 -14.62 13.01 25.67
N GLY A 267 -14.38 13.86 24.69
CA GLY A 267 -14.26 15.29 24.91
C GLY A 267 -13.47 16.02 23.83
N ILE A 268 -13.14 17.26 24.13
CA ILE A 268 -12.33 18.11 23.26
C ILE A 268 -10.86 17.99 23.69
N TYR A 269 -9.99 17.82 22.69
CA TYR A 269 -8.53 17.80 22.82
C TYR A 269 -7.92 18.80 21.87
N LEU A 270 -6.73 19.26 22.21
CA LEU A 270 -5.88 20.09 21.37
C LEU A 270 -4.69 19.24 20.93
N TYR A 271 -4.25 19.40 19.70
CA TYR A 271 -2.97 18.87 19.22
C TYR A 271 -2.11 20.00 18.69
N GLN A 272 -0.86 19.96 19.02
CA GLN A 272 0.11 20.99 18.67
C GLN A 272 1.31 20.35 18.00
N ILE A 273 1.75 20.95 16.90
CA ILE A 273 3.04 20.70 16.28
C ILE A 273 4.01 21.82 16.64
N GLN A 274 5.25 21.44 16.89
CA GLN A 274 6.38 22.37 17.01
C GLN A 274 7.56 21.86 16.17
N VAL A 275 8.10 22.73 15.30
CA VAL A 275 9.30 22.48 14.51
C VAL A 275 10.13 23.76 14.48
N GLY A 276 11.24 23.77 15.22
CA GLY A 276 12.00 25.00 15.43
C GLY A 276 11.13 26.12 16.02
N GLU A 277 11.03 27.25 15.34
CA GLU A 277 10.18 28.39 15.75
C GLU A 277 8.71 28.25 15.28
N TYR A 278 8.43 27.32 14.35
CA TYR A 278 7.05 27.10 13.91
C TYR A 278 6.26 26.35 14.97
N MET A 279 5.08 26.88 15.29
CA MET A 279 4.13 26.27 16.21
C MET A 279 2.69 26.46 15.70
N GLN A 280 1.93 25.39 15.66
CA GLN A 280 0.50 25.45 15.33
C GLN A 280 -0.30 24.49 16.20
N THR A 281 -1.47 24.95 16.64
CA THR A 281 -2.40 24.16 17.47
C THR A 281 -3.77 24.07 16.80
N LYS A 282 -4.36 22.88 16.83
CA LYS A 282 -5.73 22.64 16.36
C LYS A 282 -6.55 21.87 17.38
N LYS A 283 -7.86 21.93 17.19
CA LYS A 283 -8.86 21.28 18.07
C LYS A 283 -9.40 20.02 17.39
N MET A 284 -9.64 18.98 18.18
CA MET A 284 -10.31 17.74 17.77
C MET A 284 -11.34 17.28 18.80
N VAL A 285 -12.30 16.48 18.37
CA VAL A 285 -13.40 15.98 19.20
C VAL A 285 -13.41 14.46 19.19
N LEU A 286 -13.17 13.87 20.35
CA LEU A 286 -13.29 12.42 20.58
C LEU A 286 -14.72 12.10 21.00
N LEU A 287 -15.35 11.21 20.24
CA LEU A 287 -16.63 10.60 20.60
C LEU A 287 -16.36 9.38 21.52
N LYS A 288 -17.44 8.86 22.10
CA LYS A 288 -17.34 7.69 22.98
C LYS A 288 -17.72 6.44 22.21
#